data_c6a2480b50f5c60d3c71b32408c658c2
#
_entry.id   c6a2480b50f5c60d3c71b32408c658c2
#
_cell.length_a   1.000
_cell.length_b   1.000
_cell.length_c   1.000
_cell.angle_alpha   90.00
_cell.angle_beta   90.00
_cell.angle_gamma   90.00
#
_symmetry.space_group_name_H-M   'P 1'
#
loop_
_entity.id
_entity.type
_entity.pdbx_description
1 polymer ?
#
loop_
_entity_poly.entity_id
_entity_poly.type
_entity_poly.pdbx_seq_one_letter_code
_entity_poly.pdbx_strand_id
1 'polypeptide(L)'
;MDQMNELRRTCYCTETCGKMGETVVVGGFAQKVRNLGNLIFIDLRDITGIVQLAFNDQTDRAIFEKAASCHSEYVLLAKGTVAKRSSVNPDLKTGELEILVEDLRVLSKAQTPPFAITDETKTNEELRLKYRYLDLRRAPLQHNLLMRHKIALAAREYFYANHFTEIETPMMMKSTPEGARDYLIPSRVHNGKFYALPQSPQIYKQLLMVAGMDRYIQIARCFRDEDLRADRQPEFTQIDLEMSFVDVEDILQMTEGFVQYLFRKVLDMEIPTPLPRMTYKEAMERYGSDKPDTRFGMELQDLSDIVKDVDFMVFRSALEAGGSVRAIVAKNAASVLTRKEIDKLTEKAKGIGAKGLAFVRWHDEKPNCSFAKFLPEGKLDEILSHLGCEKGDVVLIVADKNKVTLPVLGALRLEVAKKLDLIPAGKFNFLWITQFPFFEWNEDTQHWDAMHHPFTMPMDECLPYLDSDPARVTAKAFDLVLNGTELSSGSIRITDYELQEKMFQALGLTDEKIEAKFGFLVEAYHYGAPPHGGLGIGLDRLTMVMLQAESLRDVVAFPKVQNASELMSACPSAVDAESLDVLGIQVTHSEDDE
;
A
#
# COMPACT_ATOMS: atom_id res chain seq x y z
N MET A 1 0.88 -43.96 -3.07
CA MET A 1 1.75 -42.79 -3.43
C MET A 1 3.09 -43.34 -3.86
N ASP A 2 3.58 -42.86 -4.99
CA ASP A 2 4.89 -43.29 -5.50
C ASP A 2 6.01 -42.50 -4.83
N GLN A 3 7.23 -43.04 -4.89
CA GLN A 3 8.45 -42.28 -4.50
C GLN A 3 9.11 -41.70 -5.74
N MET A 4 9.81 -40.60 -5.57
CA MET A 4 10.58 -39.96 -6.66
C MET A 4 11.72 -40.89 -7.14
N ASN A 5 12.32 -41.67 -6.25
CA ASN A 5 13.52 -42.45 -6.48
C ASN A 5 14.62 -41.59 -7.14
N GLU A 6 15.13 -42.01 -8.31
CA GLU A 6 16.15 -41.27 -9.06
C GLU A 6 15.57 -40.21 -10.00
N LEU A 7 14.23 -40.17 -10.16
CA LEU A 7 13.60 -39.20 -11.06
C LEU A 7 13.66 -37.77 -10.46
N ARG A 8 14.21 -36.83 -11.20
CA ARG A 8 14.30 -35.42 -10.79
C ARG A 8 13.79 -34.54 -11.92
N ARG A 9 13.13 -33.42 -11.57
CA ARG A 9 12.73 -32.42 -12.56
C ARG A 9 13.95 -31.92 -13.33
N THR A 10 13.88 -31.95 -14.66
CA THR A 10 14.94 -31.45 -15.56
C THR A 10 14.64 -30.06 -16.10
N CYS A 11 13.34 -29.67 -16.16
CA CYS A 11 12.91 -28.34 -16.59
C CYS A 11 11.52 -28.01 -16.02
N TYR A 12 11.16 -26.73 -16.03
CA TYR A 12 9.83 -26.26 -15.73
C TYR A 12 8.90 -26.43 -16.93
N CYS A 13 7.56 -26.33 -16.70
CA CYS A 13 6.55 -26.54 -17.72
C CYS A 13 6.75 -25.66 -18.97
N THR A 14 7.00 -24.36 -18.80
CA THR A 14 7.17 -23.47 -19.96
C THR A 14 8.54 -23.55 -20.64
N GLU A 15 9.54 -24.13 -19.99
CA GLU A 15 10.87 -24.34 -20.58
C GLU A 15 10.87 -25.48 -21.61
N THR A 16 9.78 -26.27 -21.66
CA THR A 16 9.59 -27.29 -22.71
C THR A 16 9.46 -26.69 -24.11
N CYS A 17 9.13 -25.41 -24.25
CA CYS A 17 9.02 -24.71 -25.53
C CYS A 17 10.32 -24.75 -26.37
N GLY A 18 11.48 -24.91 -25.75
CA GLY A 18 12.76 -25.04 -26.47
C GLY A 18 13.28 -26.46 -26.62
N LYS A 19 12.48 -27.51 -26.26
CA LYS A 19 12.96 -28.88 -26.07
C LYS A 19 12.25 -29.92 -26.92
N MET A 20 11.78 -29.53 -28.12
CA MET A 20 11.13 -30.44 -29.04
C MET A 20 11.98 -31.67 -29.34
N GLY A 21 11.42 -32.88 -29.16
CA GLY A 21 12.09 -34.16 -29.38
C GLY A 21 12.99 -34.61 -28.21
N GLU A 22 13.21 -33.77 -27.21
CA GLU A 22 14.00 -34.14 -26.03
C GLU A 22 13.13 -34.90 -25.00
N THR A 23 13.76 -35.81 -24.27
CA THR A 23 13.16 -36.43 -23.09
C THR A 23 13.37 -35.53 -21.89
N VAL A 24 12.28 -35.15 -21.23
CA VAL A 24 12.26 -34.25 -20.06
C VAL A 24 11.57 -34.90 -18.88
N VAL A 25 11.83 -34.36 -17.68
CA VAL A 25 11.08 -34.66 -16.48
C VAL A 25 10.47 -33.36 -15.97
N VAL A 26 9.15 -33.31 -15.90
CA VAL A 26 8.37 -32.19 -15.36
C VAL A 26 7.62 -32.61 -14.12
N GLY A 27 7.38 -31.67 -13.20
CA GLY A 27 6.63 -31.94 -11.96
C GLY A 27 5.75 -30.77 -11.57
N GLY A 28 4.55 -31.05 -11.11
CA GLY A 28 3.59 -30.02 -10.74
C GLY A 28 2.26 -30.60 -10.25
N PHE A 29 1.22 -29.80 -10.34
CA PHE A 29 -0.14 -30.13 -9.95
C PHE A 29 -0.98 -30.44 -11.19
N ALA A 30 -1.78 -31.54 -11.14
CA ALA A 30 -2.73 -31.86 -12.20
C ALA A 30 -3.91 -30.89 -12.15
N GLN A 31 -3.87 -29.83 -12.95
CA GLN A 31 -4.95 -28.83 -12.96
C GLN A 31 -6.24 -29.39 -13.56
N LYS A 32 -6.13 -30.11 -14.67
CA LYS A 32 -7.28 -30.69 -15.36
C LYS A 32 -6.92 -32.07 -15.89
N VAL A 33 -7.79 -33.04 -15.70
CA VAL A 33 -7.67 -34.39 -16.23
C VAL A 33 -8.82 -34.63 -17.21
N ARG A 34 -8.50 -35.06 -18.43
CA ARG A 34 -9.47 -35.39 -19.49
C ARG A 34 -9.22 -36.84 -19.92
N ASN A 35 -10.15 -37.74 -19.58
CA ASN A 35 -10.13 -39.13 -20.00
C ASN A 35 -11.14 -39.32 -21.14
N LEU A 36 -10.65 -39.61 -22.34
CA LEU A 36 -11.42 -39.83 -23.57
C LEU A 36 -11.45 -41.29 -23.99
N GLY A 37 -11.24 -42.20 -23.06
CA GLY A 37 -11.18 -43.63 -23.30
C GLY A 37 -9.78 -44.10 -23.66
N ASN A 38 -9.39 -44.07 -24.94
CA ASN A 38 -8.07 -44.47 -25.41
C ASN A 38 -7.02 -43.35 -25.36
N LEU A 39 -7.40 -42.16 -24.94
CA LEU A 39 -6.54 -41.01 -24.80
C LEU A 39 -6.79 -40.35 -23.45
N ILE A 40 -5.72 -40.03 -22.73
CA ILE A 40 -5.80 -39.24 -21.49
C ILE A 40 -4.90 -38.04 -21.65
N PHE A 41 -5.41 -36.88 -21.26
CA PHE A 41 -4.66 -35.64 -21.19
C PHE A 41 -4.70 -35.10 -19.76
N ILE A 42 -3.53 -34.70 -19.25
CA ILE A 42 -3.41 -34.02 -17.96
C ILE A 42 -2.72 -32.70 -18.19
N ASP A 43 -3.39 -31.62 -17.87
CA ASP A 43 -2.79 -30.29 -17.84
C ASP A 43 -2.00 -30.16 -16.54
N LEU A 44 -0.68 -30.27 -16.62
CA LEU A 44 0.24 -30.18 -15.49
C LEU A 44 0.65 -28.71 -15.29
N ARG A 45 0.40 -28.17 -14.12
CA ARG A 45 0.71 -26.79 -13.75
C ARG A 45 1.87 -26.72 -12.77
N ASP A 46 2.84 -25.87 -13.05
CA ASP A 46 3.87 -25.44 -12.11
C ASP A 46 3.90 -23.90 -11.99
N ILE A 47 4.91 -23.33 -11.32
CA ILE A 47 5.05 -21.86 -11.13
C ILE A 47 5.25 -21.09 -12.44
N THR A 48 5.66 -21.73 -13.52
CA THR A 48 5.93 -21.08 -14.81
C THR A 48 4.73 -21.11 -15.75
N GLY A 49 3.79 -22.04 -15.52
CA GLY A 49 2.60 -22.21 -16.34
C GLY A 49 2.17 -23.67 -16.46
N ILE A 50 1.58 -24.03 -17.58
CA ILE A 50 0.94 -25.31 -17.82
C ILE A 50 1.62 -26.00 -19.02
N VAL A 51 1.78 -27.34 -18.95
CA VAL A 51 2.10 -28.20 -20.09
C VAL A 51 1.15 -29.39 -20.13
N GLN A 52 0.74 -29.82 -21.30
CA GLN A 52 -0.09 -31.01 -21.47
C GLN A 52 0.76 -32.27 -21.40
N LEU A 53 0.38 -33.21 -20.53
CA LEU A 53 0.82 -34.59 -20.56
C LEU A 53 -0.16 -35.41 -21.37
N ALA A 54 0.34 -36.23 -22.32
CA ALA A 54 -0.47 -37.03 -23.22
C ALA A 54 -0.14 -38.52 -23.01
N PHE A 55 -1.20 -39.31 -22.92
CA PHE A 55 -1.16 -40.79 -22.79
C PHE A 55 -2.06 -41.37 -23.88
N ASN A 56 -1.54 -42.32 -24.63
CA ASN A 56 -2.23 -42.94 -25.76
C ASN A 56 -2.06 -44.47 -25.76
N ASP A 57 -2.40 -45.13 -26.85
CA ASP A 57 -2.30 -46.56 -27.05
C ASP A 57 -0.84 -47.09 -27.04
N GLN A 58 0.15 -46.25 -27.21
CA GLN A 58 1.57 -46.59 -27.13
C GLN A 58 2.14 -46.46 -25.71
N THR A 59 1.39 -45.81 -24.80
CA THR A 59 1.78 -45.69 -23.39
C THR A 59 1.67 -47.02 -22.68
N ASP A 60 2.67 -47.40 -21.87
CA ASP A 60 2.62 -48.61 -21.03
C ASP A 60 1.30 -48.67 -20.27
N ARG A 61 0.70 -49.88 -20.24
CA ARG A 61 -0.63 -50.09 -19.71
C ARG A 61 -0.77 -49.71 -18.23
N ALA A 62 0.26 -49.99 -17.42
CA ALA A 62 0.24 -49.61 -16.00
C ALA A 62 0.33 -48.10 -15.80
N ILE A 63 1.09 -47.39 -16.65
CA ILE A 63 1.20 -45.94 -16.65
C ILE A 63 -0.13 -45.32 -17.11
N PHE A 64 -0.76 -45.85 -18.15
CA PHE A 64 -2.05 -45.40 -18.64
C PHE A 64 -3.16 -45.55 -17.57
N GLU A 65 -3.23 -46.72 -16.89
CA GLU A 65 -4.19 -46.93 -15.80
C GLU A 65 -3.92 -46.01 -14.59
N LYS A 66 -2.65 -45.75 -14.29
CA LYS A 66 -2.25 -44.76 -13.28
C LYS A 66 -2.74 -43.36 -13.67
N ALA A 67 -2.55 -42.94 -14.90
CA ALA A 67 -3.02 -41.66 -15.41
C ALA A 67 -4.56 -41.55 -15.35
N ALA A 68 -5.28 -42.64 -15.68
CA ALA A 68 -6.73 -42.73 -15.59
C ALA A 68 -7.27 -42.56 -14.16
N SER A 69 -6.46 -42.88 -13.15
CA SER A 69 -6.80 -42.75 -11.74
C SER A 69 -6.45 -41.37 -11.15
N CYS A 70 -5.83 -40.49 -11.92
CA CYS A 70 -5.48 -39.17 -11.45
C CYS A 70 -6.70 -38.24 -11.38
N HIS A 71 -6.71 -37.37 -10.37
CA HIS A 71 -7.70 -36.33 -10.18
C HIS A 71 -7.04 -34.96 -10.09
N SER A 72 -7.87 -33.93 -10.13
CA SER A 72 -7.41 -32.53 -10.01
C SER A 72 -6.58 -32.33 -8.74
N GLU A 73 -5.56 -31.50 -8.87
CA GLU A 73 -4.59 -31.11 -7.82
C GLU A 73 -3.70 -32.25 -7.27
N TYR A 74 -3.71 -33.45 -7.87
CA TYR A 74 -2.69 -34.46 -7.56
C TYR A 74 -1.30 -33.93 -7.91
N VAL A 75 -0.31 -34.23 -7.09
CA VAL A 75 1.09 -33.89 -7.32
C VAL A 75 1.73 -34.99 -8.17
N LEU A 76 2.14 -34.63 -9.36
CA LEU A 76 2.69 -35.52 -10.37
C LEU A 76 4.14 -35.21 -10.71
N LEU A 77 4.90 -36.24 -11.02
CA LEU A 77 6.18 -36.16 -11.69
C LEU A 77 6.10 -37.04 -12.94
N ALA A 78 6.32 -36.49 -14.12
CA ALA A 78 6.19 -37.16 -15.38
C ALA A 78 7.50 -37.08 -16.20
N LYS A 79 7.98 -38.20 -16.69
CA LYS A 79 9.05 -38.30 -17.67
C LYS A 79 8.46 -38.63 -19.03
N GLY A 80 8.93 -37.96 -20.08
CA GLY A 80 8.46 -38.25 -21.43
C GLY A 80 9.13 -37.34 -22.46
N THR A 81 8.80 -37.60 -23.73
CA THR A 81 9.36 -36.86 -24.87
C THR A 81 8.45 -35.70 -25.24
N VAL A 82 9.03 -34.51 -25.43
CA VAL A 82 8.32 -33.32 -25.91
C VAL A 82 7.95 -33.48 -27.37
N ALA A 83 6.67 -33.41 -27.68
CA ALA A 83 6.12 -33.59 -29.03
C ALA A 83 5.19 -32.44 -29.41
N LYS A 84 4.91 -32.31 -30.72
CA LYS A 84 3.94 -31.34 -31.22
C LYS A 84 2.51 -31.87 -30.97
N ARG A 85 1.64 -30.99 -30.46
CA ARG A 85 0.21 -31.30 -30.25
C ARG A 85 -0.50 -31.44 -31.61
N SER A 86 -1.44 -32.36 -31.65
CA SER A 86 -2.36 -32.50 -32.80
C SER A 86 -3.33 -31.33 -32.91
N SER A 87 -3.71 -30.70 -31.80
CA SER A 87 -4.58 -29.53 -31.73
C SER A 87 -3.94 -28.45 -30.85
N VAL A 88 -3.60 -27.32 -31.49
CA VAL A 88 -2.96 -26.17 -30.80
C VAL A 88 -3.95 -25.48 -29.88
N ASN A 89 -3.50 -25.12 -28.68
CA ASN A 89 -4.23 -24.27 -27.74
C ASN A 89 -3.56 -22.88 -27.69
N PRO A 90 -4.12 -21.83 -28.31
CA PRO A 90 -3.50 -20.51 -28.36
C PRO A 90 -3.46 -19.80 -27.00
N ASP A 91 -4.24 -20.22 -26.02
CA ASP A 91 -4.31 -19.62 -24.68
C ASP A 91 -3.12 -20.01 -23.78
N LEU A 92 -2.34 -21.01 -24.19
CA LEU A 92 -1.19 -21.48 -23.42
C LEU A 92 0.12 -21.17 -24.13
N LYS A 93 1.12 -20.71 -23.39
CA LYS A 93 2.47 -20.51 -23.91
C LYS A 93 3.07 -21.79 -24.50
N THR A 94 2.73 -22.95 -23.92
CA THR A 94 3.13 -24.30 -24.37
C THR A 94 2.09 -24.94 -25.30
N GLY A 95 1.14 -24.19 -25.79
CA GLY A 95 -0.06 -24.71 -26.46
C GLY A 95 0.17 -25.46 -27.75
N GLU A 96 1.35 -25.37 -28.36
CA GLU A 96 1.78 -26.16 -29.52
C GLU A 96 2.41 -27.51 -29.13
N LEU A 97 2.69 -27.72 -27.82
CA LEU A 97 3.49 -28.82 -27.34
C LEU A 97 2.70 -29.70 -26.37
N GLU A 98 3.07 -30.97 -26.30
CA GLU A 98 2.66 -31.93 -25.27
C GLU A 98 3.84 -32.84 -24.91
N ILE A 99 3.76 -33.51 -23.79
CA ILE A 99 4.74 -34.51 -23.36
C ILE A 99 4.11 -35.88 -23.53
N LEU A 100 4.65 -36.71 -24.40
CA LEU A 100 4.30 -38.10 -24.54
C LEU A 100 4.94 -38.87 -23.35
N VAL A 101 4.11 -39.28 -22.39
CA VAL A 101 4.59 -39.76 -21.10
C VAL A 101 5.05 -41.22 -21.15
N GLU A 102 6.24 -41.46 -20.65
CA GLU A 102 6.93 -42.74 -20.56
C GLU A 102 7.00 -43.27 -19.12
N ASP A 103 7.03 -42.40 -18.11
CA ASP A 103 6.94 -42.73 -16.68
C ASP A 103 6.12 -41.70 -15.94
N LEU A 104 5.21 -42.12 -15.07
CA LEU A 104 4.36 -41.26 -14.26
C LEU A 104 4.44 -41.66 -12.78
N ARG A 105 4.74 -40.70 -11.92
CA ARG A 105 4.73 -40.84 -10.47
C ARG A 105 3.62 -39.97 -9.88
N VAL A 106 2.74 -40.58 -9.08
CA VAL A 106 1.75 -39.87 -8.24
C VAL A 106 2.38 -39.69 -6.86
N LEU A 107 2.98 -38.52 -6.63
CA LEU A 107 3.73 -38.23 -5.40
C LEU A 107 2.80 -37.92 -4.23
N SER A 108 1.67 -37.26 -4.51
CA SER A 108 0.63 -37.01 -3.51
C SER A 108 -0.75 -36.96 -4.14
N LYS A 109 -1.72 -37.53 -3.46
CA LYS A 109 -3.14 -37.43 -3.81
C LYS A 109 -3.74 -36.20 -3.12
N ALA A 110 -4.68 -35.55 -3.77
CA ALA A 110 -5.44 -34.43 -3.21
C ALA A 110 -6.89 -34.82 -2.99
N GLN A 111 -7.50 -34.27 -1.95
CA GLN A 111 -8.95 -34.18 -1.84
C GLN A 111 -9.47 -33.12 -2.81
N THR A 112 -10.77 -33.14 -3.11
CA THR A 112 -11.41 -32.07 -3.88
C THR A 112 -11.23 -30.75 -3.17
N PRO A 113 -10.60 -29.74 -3.81
CA PRO A 113 -10.43 -28.42 -3.21
C PRO A 113 -11.77 -27.77 -2.83
N PRO A 114 -11.82 -26.95 -1.77
CA PRO A 114 -13.06 -26.26 -1.36
C PRO A 114 -13.55 -25.23 -2.37
N PHE A 115 -12.73 -24.85 -3.34
CA PHE A 115 -13.05 -24.01 -4.48
C PHE A 115 -12.20 -24.37 -5.68
N ALA A 116 -12.65 -24.00 -6.89
CA ALA A 116 -11.89 -24.21 -8.12
C ALA A 116 -10.66 -23.27 -8.18
N ILE A 117 -9.50 -23.86 -8.47
CA ILE A 117 -8.24 -23.11 -8.64
C ILE A 117 -8.16 -22.64 -10.09
N THR A 118 -8.78 -21.50 -10.37
CA THR A 118 -8.86 -20.86 -11.68
C THR A 118 -8.45 -19.41 -11.57
N ASP A 119 -7.96 -18.82 -12.67
CA ASP A 119 -7.46 -17.44 -12.67
C ASP A 119 -8.57 -16.44 -12.34
N GLU A 120 -9.76 -16.63 -12.91
CA GLU A 120 -10.97 -15.91 -12.52
C GLU A 120 -11.75 -16.73 -11.49
N THR A 121 -12.11 -16.11 -10.38
CA THR A 121 -12.89 -16.76 -9.32
C THR A 121 -13.95 -15.84 -8.75
N LYS A 122 -15.15 -16.43 -8.49
CA LYS A 122 -16.23 -15.77 -7.75
C LYS A 122 -16.29 -16.25 -6.29
N THR A 123 -15.32 -17.01 -5.86
CA THR A 123 -15.25 -17.54 -4.49
C THR A 123 -15.06 -16.40 -3.50
N ASN A 124 -15.80 -16.44 -2.39
CA ASN A 124 -15.68 -15.49 -1.31
C ASN A 124 -14.21 -15.36 -0.84
N GLU A 125 -13.77 -14.14 -0.57
CA GLU A 125 -12.42 -13.85 -0.12
C GLU A 125 -12.07 -14.59 1.18
N GLU A 126 -12.97 -14.65 2.15
CA GLU A 126 -12.73 -15.34 3.43
C GLU A 126 -12.40 -16.84 3.23
N LEU A 127 -13.13 -17.54 2.35
CA LEU A 127 -12.83 -18.92 2.03
C LEU A 127 -11.48 -19.08 1.35
N ARG A 128 -11.12 -18.16 0.45
CA ARG A 128 -9.80 -18.14 -0.21
C ARG A 128 -8.67 -17.86 0.79
N LEU A 129 -8.87 -16.96 1.75
CA LEU A 129 -7.90 -16.64 2.80
C LEU A 129 -7.75 -17.78 3.80
N LYS A 130 -8.84 -18.49 4.13
CA LYS A 130 -8.79 -19.70 4.97
C LYS A 130 -7.96 -20.83 4.33
N TYR A 131 -8.03 -20.98 3.02
CA TYR A 131 -7.24 -21.95 2.26
C TYR A 131 -6.20 -21.23 1.38
N ARG A 132 -5.51 -20.25 1.96
CA ARG A 132 -4.61 -19.34 1.21
C ARG A 132 -3.56 -20.06 0.38
N TYR A 133 -3.03 -21.18 0.87
CA TYR A 133 -2.08 -22.02 0.13
C TYR A 133 -2.66 -22.64 -1.15
N LEU A 134 -3.97 -22.78 -1.27
CA LEU A 134 -4.65 -23.18 -2.52
C LEU A 134 -4.87 -21.96 -3.43
N ASP A 135 -5.30 -20.84 -2.85
CA ASP A 135 -5.49 -19.58 -3.60
C ASP A 135 -4.18 -19.11 -4.24
N LEU A 136 -3.05 -19.27 -3.56
CA LEU A 136 -1.71 -18.98 -4.07
C LEU A 136 -1.26 -19.89 -5.25
N ARG A 137 -1.99 -20.94 -5.60
CA ARG A 137 -1.76 -21.71 -6.83
C ARG A 137 -2.30 -21.03 -8.09
N ARG A 138 -3.11 -19.98 -7.94
CA ARG A 138 -3.67 -19.22 -9.07
C ARG A 138 -2.60 -18.34 -9.69
N ALA A 139 -2.54 -18.33 -11.03
CA ALA A 139 -1.52 -17.57 -11.77
C ALA A 139 -1.49 -16.07 -11.44
N PRO A 140 -2.61 -15.34 -11.25
CA PRO A 140 -2.56 -13.93 -10.89
C PRO A 140 -1.83 -13.66 -9.56
N LEU A 141 -2.09 -14.46 -8.52
CA LEU A 141 -1.43 -14.28 -7.23
C LEU A 141 0.04 -14.69 -7.26
N GLN A 142 0.38 -15.77 -7.98
CA GLN A 142 1.78 -16.14 -8.22
C GLN A 142 2.52 -15.03 -8.96
N HIS A 143 1.92 -14.46 -10.00
CA HIS A 143 2.46 -13.32 -10.72
C HIS A 143 2.76 -12.15 -9.78
N ASN A 144 1.81 -11.77 -8.92
CA ASN A 144 1.97 -10.67 -7.99
C ASN A 144 3.16 -10.88 -7.03
N LEU A 145 3.29 -12.10 -6.48
CA LEU A 145 4.42 -12.43 -5.59
C LEU A 145 5.77 -12.45 -6.33
N LEU A 146 5.80 -12.94 -7.57
CA LEU A 146 7.00 -12.91 -8.41
C LEU A 146 7.40 -11.48 -8.77
N MET A 147 6.42 -10.61 -9.04
CA MET A 147 6.68 -9.19 -9.30
C MET A 147 7.18 -8.47 -8.04
N ARG A 148 6.59 -8.75 -6.87
CA ARG A 148 7.09 -8.26 -5.58
C ARG A 148 8.56 -8.64 -5.35
N HIS A 149 8.93 -9.89 -5.66
CA HIS A 149 10.31 -10.35 -5.60
C HIS A 149 11.21 -9.55 -6.53
N LYS A 150 10.80 -9.32 -7.80
CA LYS A 150 11.56 -8.53 -8.76
C LYS A 150 11.75 -7.08 -8.32
N ILE A 151 10.74 -6.46 -7.71
CA ILE A 151 10.81 -5.11 -7.15
C ILE A 151 11.86 -5.05 -6.03
N ALA A 152 11.82 -6.00 -5.08
CA ALA A 152 12.79 -6.06 -3.99
C ALA A 152 14.22 -6.31 -4.49
N LEU A 153 14.39 -7.17 -5.51
CA LEU A 153 15.68 -7.41 -6.15
C LEU A 153 16.20 -6.15 -6.85
N ALA A 154 15.37 -5.46 -7.62
CA ALA A 154 15.73 -4.22 -8.30
C ALA A 154 16.15 -3.12 -7.30
N ALA A 155 15.48 -3.04 -6.14
CA ALA A 155 15.89 -2.13 -5.08
C ALA A 155 17.30 -2.44 -4.58
N ARG A 156 17.60 -3.70 -4.26
CA ARG A 156 18.94 -4.11 -3.81
C ARG A 156 20.01 -3.78 -4.85
N GLU A 157 19.77 -4.07 -6.12
CA GLU A 157 20.71 -3.79 -7.20
C GLU A 157 20.98 -2.30 -7.36
N TYR A 158 19.92 -1.47 -7.37
CA TYR A 158 20.08 -0.03 -7.52
C TYR A 158 20.84 0.58 -6.36
N PHE A 159 20.46 0.28 -5.13
CA PHE A 159 21.09 0.85 -3.95
C PHE A 159 22.52 0.34 -3.74
N TYR A 160 22.78 -0.94 -4.04
CA TYR A 160 24.15 -1.47 -4.04
C TYR A 160 25.05 -0.72 -5.05
N ALA A 161 24.56 -0.48 -6.26
CA ALA A 161 25.30 0.28 -7.27
C ALA A 161 25.55 1.75 -6.87
N ASN A 162 24.76 2.28 -5.94
CA ASN A 162 24.89 3.63 -5.38
C ASN A 162 25.57 3.65 -4.00
N HIS A 163 26.36 2.62 -3.68
CA HIS A 163 27.18 2.49 -2.47
C HIS A 163 26.41 2.36 -1.15
N PHE A 164 25.18 1.88 -1.18
CA PHE A 164 24.45 1.54 0.03
C PHE A 164 24.84 0.17 0.55
N THR A 165 24.92 0.06 1.87
CA THR A 165 25.16 -1.20 2.58
C THR A 165 23.82 -1.68 3.18
N GLU A 166 23.42 -2.92 2.86
CA GLU A 166 22.23 -3.53 3.48
C GLU A 166 22.61 -4.04 4.88
N ILE A 167 21.96 -3.49 5.91
CA ILE A 167 22.22 -3.81 7.31
C ILE A 167 20.90 -4.14 8.01
N GLU A 168 20.85 -5.30 8.65
CA GLU A 168 19.69 -5.70 9.47
C GLU A 168 19.72 -5.00 10.82
N THR A 169 18.56 -4.53 11.27
CA THR A 169 18.36 -3.94 12.59
C THR A 169 17.51 -4.86 13.48
N PRO A 170 17.57 -4.73 14.80
CA PRO A 170 16.83 -5.60 15.71
C PRO A 170 15.30 -5.55 15.50
N MET A 171 14.66 -6.73 15.53
CA MET A 171 13.20 -6.88 15.55
C MET A 171 12.63 -6.83 16.98
N MET A 172 13.43 -7.13 18.00
CA MET A 172 13.08 -6.98 19.40
C MET A 172 13.85 -5.78 19.97
N MET A 173 13.18 -4.66 20.12
CA MET A 173 13.79 -3.41 20.53
C MET A 173 13.12 -2.82 21.78
N LYS A 174 13.59 -1.69 22.24
CA LYS A 174 12.95 -0.88 23.27
C LYS A 174 11.71 -0.21 22.68
N SER A 175 10.61 -0.13 23.43
CA SER A 175 9.43 0.64 23.02
C SER A 175 9.79 2.12 22.90
N THR A 176 9.66 2.63 21.68
CA THR A 176 9.94 4.02 21.29
C THR A 176 8.81 4.47 20.37
N PRO A 177 7.74 5.07 20.92
CA PRO A 177 6.54 5.40 20.13
C PRO A 177 6.87 6.43 19.05
N GLU A 178 6.53 6.08 17.80
CA GLU A 178 6.74 6.87 16.57
C GLU A 178 5.41 7.29 15.91
N GLY A 179 4.31 7.27 16.67
CA GLY A 179 2.98 7.66 16.18
C GLY A 179 1.91 6.57 16.32
N ALA A 180 2.24 5.29 16.11
CA ALA A 180 1.36 4.15 16.32
C ALA A 180 1.57 3.51 17.72
N ARG A 181 0.71 2.56 18.09
CA ARG A 181 0.97 1.69 19.24
C ARG A 181 1.96 0.60 18.87
N ASP A 182 2.80 0.20 19.83
CA ASP A 182 3.77 -0.88 19.67
C ASP A 182 3.14 -2.24 20.00
N TYR A 183 3.50 -3.27 19.24
CA TYR A 183 3.31 -4.65 19.67
C TYR A 183 4.36 -5.02 20.72
N LEU A 184 3.94 -5.44 21.91
CA LEU A 184 4.80 -5.77 23.03
C LEU A 184 5.04 -7.28 23.16
N ILE A 185 6.29 -7.66 23.43
CA ILE A 185 6.72 -9.05 23.64
C ILE A 185 7.29 -9.17 25.05
N PRO A 186 6.68 -9.96 25.94
CA PRO A 186 7.16 -10.14 27.29
C PRO A 186 8.50 -10.89 27.33
N SER A 187 9.40 -10.47 28.22
CA SER A 187 10.70 -11.10 28.42
C SER A 187 10.64 -12.18 29.50
N ARG A 188 10.95 -13.43 29.12
CA ARG A 188 11.10 -14.53 30.08
C ARG A 188 12.30 -14.33 31.03
N VAL A 189 13.37 -13.72 30.53
CA VAL A 189 14.63 -13.54 31.30
C VAL A 189 14.55 -12.35 32.27
N HIS A 190 13.76 -11.34 31.94
CA HIS A 190 13.58 -10.13 32.70
C HIS A 190 12.10 -9.94 33.05
N ASN A 191 11.63 -10.58 34.09
CA ASN A 191 10.21 -10.53 34.50
C ASN A 191 9.71 -9.08 34.66
N GLY A 192 8.50 -8.83 34.10
CA GLY A 192 7.88 -7.50 34.09
C GLY A 192 8.49 -6.52 33.09
N LYS A 193 9.43 -6.97 32.23
CA LYS A 193 9.98 -6.18 31.13
C LYS A 193 9.54 -6.74 29.77
N PHE A 194 9.44 -5.83 28.81
CA PHE A 194 8.95 -6.14 27.47
C PHE A 194 9.91 -5.62 26.40
N TYR A 195 10.03 -6.35 25.34
CA TYR A 195 10.49 -5.83 24.05
C TYR A 195 9.29 -5.27 23.28
N ALA A 196 9.56 -4.42 22.29
CA ALA A 196 8.59 -3.97 21.29
C ALA A 196 9.03 -4.41 19.90
N LEU A 197 8.06 -4.72 19.03
CA LEU A 197 8.32 -4.87 17.61
C LEU A 197 8.46 -3.48 16.95
N PRO A 198 9.41 -3.27 16.01
CA PRO A 198 9.71 -1.96 15.44
C PRO A 198 8.57 -1.46 14.55
N GLN A 199 8.14 -0.22 14.75
CA GLN A 199 7.26 0.48 13.80
C GLN A 199 7.99 0.82 12.51
N SER A 200 9.28 1.11 12.62
CA SER A 200 10.26 1.28 11.56
C SER A 200 11.68 1.14 12.15
N PRO A 201 12.73 0.98 11.35
CA PRO A 201 14.12 0.99 11.85
C PRO A 201 14.66 2.40 12.13
N GLN A 202 13.80 3.41 12.35
CA GLN A 202 14.13 4.84 12.39
C GLN A 202 15.31 5.18 13.31
N ILE A 203 15.28 4.72 14.55
CA ILE A 203 16.33 5.04 15.52
C ILE A 203 17.66 4.36 15.15
N TYR A 204 17.58 3.09 14.77
CA TYR A 204 18.79 2.33 14.44
C TYR A 204 19.49 2.82 13.17
N LYS A 205 18.73 3.23 12.15
CA LYS A 205 19.36 3.80 10.95
C LYS A 205 20.05 5.14 11.20
N GLN A 206 19.51 5.97 12.10
CA GLN A 206 20.19 7.19 12.57
C GLN A 206 21.47 6.86 13.33
N LEU A 207 21.44 5.87 14.24
CA LEU A 207 22.63 5.39 14.93
C LEU A 207 23.68 4.79 13.99
N LEU A 208 23.27 4.18 12.88
CA LEU A 208 24.19 3.72 11.83
C LEU A 208 24.88 4.89 11.13
N MET A 209 24.21 6.05 10.97
CA MET A 209 24.87 7.25 10.45
C MET A 209 25.90 7.78 11.45
N VAL A 210 25.57 7.83 12.75
CA VAL A 210 26.54 8.16 13.82
C VAL A 210 27.71 7.17 13.84
N ALA A 211 27.46 5.89 13.55
CA ALA A 211 28.47 4.86 13.44
C ALA A 211 29.35 4.95 12.15
N GLY A 212 29.06 5.91 11.27
CA GLY A 212 29.85 6.12 10.04
C GLY A 212 29.53 5.15 8.90
N MET A 213 28.36 4.51 8.89
CA MET A 213 27.96 3.59 7.81
C MET A 213 27.55 4.31 6.53
N ASP A 214 27.46 5.63 6.56
CA ASP A 214 27.29 6.58 5.46
C ASP A 214 26.03 6.41 4.61
N ARG A 215 25.78 5.22 4.04
CA ARG A 215 24.58 4.89 3.24
C ARG A 215 24.05 3.53 3.63
N TYR A 216 22.88 3.53 4.23
CA TYR A 216 22.18 2.34 4.73
C TYR A 216 20.94 2.03 3.91
N ILE A 217 20.68 0.76 3.69
CA ILE A 217 19.41 0.22 3.17
C ILE A 217 19.03 -1.03 3.95
N GLN A 218 17.71 -1.27 4.06
CA GLN A 218 17.16 -2.53 4.56
C GLN A 218 15.79 -2.79 3.91
N ILE A 219 15.52 -4.05 3.55
CA ILE A 219 14.16 -4.52 3.27
C ILE A 219 13.56 -4.91 4.63
N ALA A 220 13.03 -3.91 5.33
CA ALA A 220 12.66 -3.99 6.73
C ALA A 220 11.22 -4.48 6.95
N ARG A 221 11.02 -5.38 7.92
CA ARG A 221 9.68 -5.68 8.47
C ARG A 221 9.32 -4.63 9.52
N CYS A 222 8.12 -4.10 9.39
CA CYS A 222 7.57 -3.08 10.29
C CYS A 222 6.24 -3.55 10.85
N PHE A 223 5.90 -3.08 12.06
CA PHE A 223 4.72 -3.51 12.82
C PHE A 223 4.03 -2.29 13.43
N ARG A 224 2.73 -2.15 13.22
CA ARG A 224 1.95 -1.06 13.79
C ARG A 224 0.60 -1.57 14.26
N ASP A 225 0.31 -1.36 15.53
CA ASP A 225 -1.00 -1.68 16.12
C ASP A 225 -1.95 -0.50 15.91
N GLU A 226 -2.59 -0.49 14.74
CA GLU A 226 -3.52 0.53 14.28
C GLU A 226 -4.78 -0.11 13.71
N ASP A 227 -5.85 0.67 13.60
CA ASP A 227 -7.08 0.24 12.91
C ASP A 227 -6.79 -0.08 11.44
N LEU A 228 -7.16 -1.28 11.02
CA LEU A 228 -6.87 -1.75 9.68
C LEU A 228 -7.86 -1.20 8.65
N ARG A 229 -7.33 -0.90 7.47
CA ARG A 229 -8.06 -0.49 6.26
C ARG A 229 -7.61 -1.36 5.09
N ALA A 230 -8.26 -1.22 3.93
CA ALA A 230 -7.91 -1.98 2.73
C ALA A 230 -6.44 -1.84 2.29
N ASP A 231 -5.83 -0.68 2.61
CA ASP A 231 -4.45 -0.30 2.29
C ASP A 231 -3.49 -0.35 3.50
N ARG A 232 -3.89 -1.00 4.62
CA ARG A 232 -3.08 -1.16 5.84
C ARG A 232 -3.07 -2.59 6.32
N GLN A 233 -1.91 -3.05 6.77
CA GLN A 233 -1.67 -4.32 7.44
C GLN A 233 -0.94 -4.05 8.76
N PRO A 234 -1.17 -4.84 9.83
CA PRO A 234 -0.49 -4.64 11.11
C PRO A 234 1.00 -4.94 11.04
N GLU A 235 1.40 -5.71 10.05
CA GLU A 235 2.77 -5.99 9.66
C GLU A 235 2.95 -5.78 8.16
N PHE A 236 4.01 -5.06 7.77
CA PHE A 236 4.29 -4.70 6.39
C PHE A 236 5.80 -4.63 6.14
N THR A 237 6.17 -4.45 4.88
CA THR A 237 7.59 -4.35 4.49
C THR A 237 7.89 -2.99 3.88
N GLN A 238 9.01 -2.41 4.28
CA GLN A 238 9.56 -1.18 3.69
C GLN A 238 10.89 -1.44 3.02
N ILE A 239 11.16 -0.73 1.92
CA ILE A 239 12.50 -0.44 1.45
C ILE A 239 12.90 0.80 2.24
N ASP A 240 13.74 0.62 3.27
CA ASP A 240 14.11 1.68 4.19
C ASP A 240 15.55 2.10 3.93
N LEU A 241 15.81 3.41 3.88
CA LEU A 241 17.13 3.94 3.58
C LEU A 241 17.46 5.19 4.42
N GLU A 242 18.78 5.40 4.63
CA GLU A 242 19.32 6.59 5.29
C GLU A 242 20.68 6.93 4.67
N MET A 243 20.99 8.23 4.55
CA MET A 243 22.21 8.76 3.95
C MET A 243 22.81 9.86 4.81
N SER A 244 24.14 9.89 4.93
CA SER A 244 24.89 10.96 5.58
C SER A 244 25.35 12.02 4.57
N PHE A 245 25.62 13.24 5.07
CA PHE A 245 26.11 14.41 4.32
C PHE A 245 25.19 14.82 3.17
N VAL A 246 23.89 14.89 3.47
CA VAL A 246 22.82 15.19 2.51
C VAL A 246 21.84 16.23 3.04
N ASP A 247 21.15 16.90 2.13
CA ASP A 247 19.94 17.68 2.38
C ASP A 247 18.77 17.10 1.55
N VAL A 248 17.60 17.70 1.63
CA VAL A 248 16.34 17.25 1.01
C VAL A 248 16.56 16.84 -0.45
N GLU A 249 17.18 17.71 -1.25
CA GLU A 249 17.34 17.52 -2.69
C GLU A 249 18.12 16.25 -3.05
N ASP A 250 19.16 15.93 -2.26
CA ASP A 250 19.98 14.73 -2.50
C ASP A 250 19.18 13.44 -2.34
N ILE A 251 18.27 13.41 -1.36
CA ILE A 251 17.40 12.26 -1.12
C ILE A 251 16.34 12.14 -2.21
N LEU A 252 15.74 13.28 -2.61
CA LEU A 252 14.76 13.28 -3.70
C LEU A 252 15.39 12.74 -4.99
N GLN A 253 16.57 13.23 -5.39
CA GLN A 253 17.28 12.79 -6.59
C GLN A 253 17.67 11.30 -6.53
N MET A 254 18.16 10.81 -5.39
CA MET A 254 18.47 9.39 -5.20
C MET A 254 17.23 8.51 -5.39
N THR A 255 16.11 8.94 -4.83
CA THR A 255 14.83 8.21 -4.92
C THR A 255 14.24 8.29 -6.34
N GLU A 256 14.34 9.42 -7.02
CA GLU A 256 13.93 9.58 -8.43
C GLU A 256 14.71 8.63 -9.34
N GLY A 257 16.01 8.53 -9.16
CA GLY A 257 16.85 7.57 -9.89
C GLY A 257 16.43 6.12 -9.62
N PHE A 258 16.07 5.80 -8.37
CA PHE A 258 15.53 4.47 -8.03
C PHE A 258 14.20 4.21 -8.76
N VAL A 259 13.27 5.16 -8.75
CA VAL A 259 11.98 5.02 -9.43
C VAL A 259 12.16 4.79 -10.94
N GLN A 260 13.03 5.57 -11.59
CA GLN A 260 13.36 5.36 -13.01
C GLN A 260 13.92 3.96 -13.29
N TYR A 261 14.93 3.56 -12.50
CA TYR A 261 15.56 2.24 -12.64
C TYR A 261 14.53 1.12 -12.46
N LEU A 262 13.71 1.22 -11.40
CA LEU A 262 12.70 0.22 -11.06
C LEU A 262 11.66 0.04 -12.18
N PHE A 263 11.05 1.14 -12.64
CA PHE A 263 10.00 1.08 -13.65
C PHE A 263 10.52 0.60 -15.00
N ARG A 264 11.71 1.04 -15.41
CA ARG A 264 12.37 0.51 -16.61
C ARG A 264 12.63 -0.98 -16.49
N LYS A 265 13.19 -1.43 -15.37
CA LYS A 265 13.60 -2.83 -15.19
C LYS A 265 12.42 -3.80 -15.04
N VAL A 266 11.36 -3.39 -14.36
CA VAL A 266 10.26 -4.28 -13.96
C VAL A 266 9.07 -4.19 -14.91
N LEU A 267 8.76 -3.00 -15.42
CA LEU A 267 7.60 -2.73 -16.29
C LEU A 267 7.97 -2.32 -17.71
N ASP A 268 9.26 -2.17 -18.03
CA ASP A 268 9.75 -1.63 -19.31
C ASP A 268 9.16 -0.24 -19.64
N MET A 269 9.05 0.61 -18.59
CA MET A 269 8.45 1.94 -18.67
C MET A 269 9.44 3.02 -18.24
N GLU A 270 9.46 4.13 -18.98
CA GLU A 270 10.24 5.31 -18.64
C GLU A 270 9.42 6.26 -17.76
N ILE A 271 9.98 6.65 -16.63
CA ILE A 271 9.44 7.70 -15.75
C ILE A 271 10.27 8.96 -15.95
N PRO A 272 9.67 10.07 -16.40
CA PRO A 272 10.40 11.33 -16.57
C PRO A 272 10.79 11.92 -15.22
N THR A 273 12.04 12.39 -15.10
CA THR A 273 12.57 13.13 -13.95
C THR A 273 13.17 14.45 -14.39
N PRO A 274 13.23 15.47 -13.54
CA PRO A 274 12.80 15.46 -12.13
C PRO A 274 11.29 15.31 -11.99
N LEU A 275 10.84 14.64 -10.91
CA LEU A 275 9.43 14.50 -10.60
C LEU A 275 8.82 15.85 -10.20
N PRO A 276 7.54 16.12 -10.51
CA PRO A 276 6.85 17.32 -10.05
C PRO A 276 6.91 17.46 -8.52
N ARG A 277 6.94 18.69 -8.03
CA ARG A 277 6.97 19.04 -6.61
C ARG A 277 5.82 19.97 -6.27
N MET A 278 5.25 19.78 -5.11
CA MET A 278 4.15 20.57 -4.58
C MET A 278 4.34 20.71 -3.06
N THR A 279 4.05 21.88 -2.50
CA THR A 279 4.04 22.02 -1.05
C THR A 279 2.78 21.35 -0.46
N TYR A 280 2.84 20.92 0.80
CA TYR A 280 1.67 20.44 1.53
C TYR A 280 0.49 21.41 1.46
N LYS A 281 0.77 22.70 1.68
CA LYS A 281 -0.25 23.76 1.60
C LYS A 281 -0.93 23.79 0.24
N GLU A 282 -0.14 23.78 -0.84
CA GLU A 282 -0.66 23.78 -2.21
C GLU A 282 -1.48 22.52 -2.51
N ALA A 283 -1.01 21.36 -2.07
CA ALA A 283 -1.73 20.09 -2.24
C ALA A 283 -3.10 20.10 -1.55
N MET A 284 -3.15 20.59 -0.32
CA MET A 284 -4.39 20.74 0.43
C MET A 284 -5.34 21.77 -0.22
N GLU A 285 -4.83 22.92 -0.65
CA GLU A 285 -5.66 23.96 -1.26
C GLU A 285 -6.23 23.55 -2.62
N ARG A 286 -5.44 22.85 -3.46
CA ARG A 286 -5.86 22.47 -4.81
C ARG A 286 -6.63 21.14 -4.86
N TYR A 287 -6.27 20.18 -4.00
CA TYR A 287 -6.80 18.81 -4.11
C TYR A 287 -7.50 18.32 -2.84
N GLY A 288 -7.40 19.04 -1.74
CA GLY A 288 -7.95 18.64 -0.44
C GLY A 288 -7.32 17.38 0.12
N SER A 289 -6.07 17.10 -0.24
CA SER A 289 -5.33 15.91 0.17
C SER A 289 -3.82 16.16 0.12
N ASP A 290 -3.09 15.60 1.08
CA ASP A 290 -1.63 15.51 1.14
C ASP A 290 -1.05 14.46 0.17
N LYS A 291 -1.90 13.67 -0.46
CA LYS A 291 -1.56 12.63 -1.46
C LYS A 291 -2.52 12.68 -2.66
N PRO A 292 -2.48 13.76 -3.44
CA PRO A 292 -3.43 13.95 -4.53
C PRO A 292 -3.20 12.98 -5.69
N ASP A 293 -4.30 12.49 -6.27
CA ASP A 293 -4.27 11.87 -7.59
C ASP A 293 -4.32 12.95 -8.66
N THR A 294 -3.21 13.16 -9.36
CA THR A 294 -3.07 14.21 -10.38
C THR A 294 -3.32 13.71 -11.81
N ARG A 295 -3.80 12.47 -11.98
CA ARG A 295 -4.12 11.91 -13.31
C ARG A 295 -5.31 12.55 -13.98
N PHE A 296 -6.13 13.26 -13.22
CA PHE A 296 -7.32 14.00 -13.69
C PHE A 296 -7.41 15.36 -13.00
N GLY A 297 -8.15 16.29 -13.59
CA GLY A 297 -8.39 17.63 -13.07
C GLY A 297 -9.33 17.69 -11.87
N MET A 298 -10.30 18.62 -11.88
CA MET A 298 -11.30 18.85 -10.83
C MET A 298 -10.67 19.37 -9.54
N GLU A 299 -9.82 20.40 -9.67
CA GLU A 299 -9.22 21.06 -8.52
C GLU A 299 -10.28 21.81 -7.69
N LEU A 300 -9.99 21.97 -6.39
CA LEU A 300 -10.81 22.75 -5.49
C LEU A 300 -10.73 24.23 -5.85
N GLN A 301 -11.85 24.94 -5.83
CA GLN A 301 -11.92 26.38 -6.08
C GLN A 301 -12.51 27.11 -4.88
N ASP A 302 -11.95 28.27 -4.55
CA ASP A 302 -12.39 29.10 -3.43
C ASP A 302 -13.54 30.02 -3.83
N LEU A 303 -14.65 29.92 -3.11
CA LEU A 303 -15.82 30.78 -3.26
C LEU A 303 -15.98 31.78 -2.11
N SER A 304 -15.11 31.76 -1.11
CA SER A 304 -15.28 32.50 0.16
C SER A 304 -15.55 34.00 -0.06
N ASP A 305 -14.77 34.67 -0.90
CA ASP A 305 -14.96 36.09 -1.20
C ASP A 305 -16.22 36.40 -1.99
N ILE A 306 -16.63 35.46 -2.86
CA ILE A 306 -17.78 35.64 -3.74
C ILE A 306 -19.08 35.50 -2.96
N VAL A 307 -19.10 34.60 -1.96
CA VAL A 307 -20.33 34.28 -1.22
C VAL A 307 -20.42 34.95 0.16
N LYS A 308 -19.47 35.83 0.52
CA LYS A 308 -19.43 36.50 1.83
C LYS A 308 -20.68 37.31 2.15
N ASP A 309 -21.34 37.86 1.12
CA ASP A 309 -22.55 38.68 1.24
C ASP A 309 -23.83 37.86 1.07
N VAL A 310 -23.75 36.55 0.90
CA VAL A 310 -24.92 35.68 0.72
C VAL A 310 -25.54 35.34 2.07
N ASP A 311 -26.86 35.58 2.21
CA ASP A 311 -27.60 35.28 3.44
C ASP A 311 -27.95 33.80 3.58
N PHE A 312 -26.96 32.97 3.47
CA PHE A 312 -27.06 31.53 3.73
C PHE A 312 -26.25 31.16 4.97
N MET A 313 -26.95 30.82 6.05
CA MET A 313 -26.38 30.61 7.38
C MET A 313 -25.17 29.65 7.33
N VAL A 314 -25.19 28.61 6.49
CA VAL A 314 -24.10 27.61 6.37
C VAL A 314 -22.80 28.29 5.89
N PHE A 315 -22.88 29.16 4.89
CA PHE A 315 -21.71 29.88 4.39
C PHE A 315 -21.21 30.90 5.39
N ARG A 316 -22.13 31.70 5.94
CA ARG A 316 -21.82 32.74 6.92
C ARG A 316 -21.11 32.15 8.15
N SER A 317 -21.69 31.11 8.77
CA SER A 317 -21.09 30.48 9.96
C SER A 317 -19.70 29.89 9.70
N ALA A 318 -19.46 29.35 8.50
CA ALA A 318 -18.14 28.83 8.13
C ALA A 318 -17.12 29.97 8.04
N LEU A 319 -17.48 31.06 7.37
CA LEU A 319 -16.57 32.22 7.20
C LEU A 319 -16.32 32.97 8.52
N GLU A 320 -17.35 33.16 9.35
CA GLU A 320 -17.23 33.76 10.69
C GLU A 320 -16.34 32.93 11.63
N ALA A 321 -16.32 31.60 11.45
CA ALA A 321 -15.43 30.69 12.19
C ALA A 321 -14.00 30.61 11.62
N GLY A 322 -13.63 31.47 10.66
CA GLY A 322 -12.32 31.45 10.00
C GLY A 322 -12.11 30.27 9.05
N GLY A 323 -13.17 29.62 8.63
CA GLY A 323 -13.15 28.57 7.62
C GLY A 323 -13.29 29.10 6.20
N SER A 324 -13.66 28.23 5.26
CA SER A 324 -13.83 28.60 3.84
C SER A 324 -15.05 27.95 3.21
N VAL A 325 -15.47 28.51 2.07
CA VAL A 325 -16.46 27.92 1.17
C VAL A 325 -15.72 27.50 -0.09
N ARG A 326 -15.61 26.20 -0.31
CA ARG A 326 -14.88 25.64 -1.44
C ARG A 326 -15.78 24.77 -2.31
N ALA A 327 -15.42 24.66 -3.59
CA ALA A 327 -16.19 23.91 -4.57
C ALA A 327 -15.29 23.02 -5.45
N ILE A 328 -15.87 21.95 -5.98
CA ILE A 328 -15.36 21.20 -7.14
C ILE A 328 -16.40 21.22 -8.25
N VAL A 329 -15.94 21.25 -9.50
CA VAL A 329 -16.77 21.24 -10.70
C VAL A 329 -16.59 19.92 -11.44
N ALA A 330 -17.63 19.09 -11.44
CA ALA A 330 -17.66 17.86 -12.23
C ALA A 330 -18.20 18.17 -13.63
N LYS A 331 -17.31 18.23 -14.61
CA LYS A 331 -17.65 18.55 -16.01
C LYS A 331 -18.48 17.44 -16.65
N ASN A 332 -19.52 17.83 -17.39
CA ASN A 332 -20.44 16.94 -18.11
C ASN A 332 -21.08 15.84 -17.24
N ALA A 333 -21.19 16.08 -15.93
CA ALA A 333 -21.60 15.08 -14.94
C ALA A 333 -23.10 15.05 -14.65
N ALA A 334 -23.89 16.02 -15.15
CA ALA A 334 -25.27 16.19 -14.74
C ALA A 334 -26.19 15.00 -15.09
N SER A 335 -25.86 14.22 -16.12
CA SER A 335 -26.59 12.99 -16.47
C SER A 335 -26.28 11.82 -15.53
N VAL A 336 -25.05 11.73 -15.02
CA VAL A 336 -24.56 10.66 -14.13
C VAL A 336 -24.84 11.00 -12.67
N LEU A 337 -24.50 12.22 -12.25
CA LEU A 337 -24.75 12.71 -10.90
C LEU A 337 -26.19 13.19 -10.75
N THR A 338 -27.11 12.23 -10.75
CA THR A 338 -28.53 12.48 -10.48
C THR A 338 -28.75 12.96 -9.05
N ARG A 339 -29.95 13.44 -8.72
CA ARG A 339 -30.30 13.84 -7.33
C ARG A 339 -29.97 12.73 -6.33
N LYS A 340 -30.31 11.48 -6.64
CA LYS A 340 -30.04 10.32 -5.78
C LYS A 340 -28.55 10.10 -5.57
N GLU A 341 -27.73 10.31 -6.60
CA GLU A 341 -26.27 10.18 -6.46
C GLU A 341 -25.68 11.33 -5.64
N ILE A 342 -26.19 12.56 -5.79
CA ILE A 342 -25.79 13.70 -4.95
C ILE A 342 -26.18 13.47 -3.48
N ASP A 343 -27.34 12.86 -3.21
CA ASP A 343 -27.75 12.50 -1.85
C ASP A 343 -26.78 11.48 -1.22
N LYS A 344 -26.30 10.48 -1.99
CA LYS A 344 -25.25 9.54 -1.53
C LYS A 344 -23.92 10.26 -1.25
N LEU A 345 -23.51 11.20 -2.12
CA LEU A 345 -22.31 12.00 -1.89
C LEU A 345 -22.45 12.88 -0.65
N THR A 346 -23.68 13.37 -0.36
CA THR A 346 -23.98 14.13 0.86
C THR A 346 -23.80 13.27 2.12
N GLU A 347 -24.29 12.03 2.10
CA GLU A 347 -24.08 11.11 3.24
C GLU A 347 -22.61 10.74 3.42
N LYS A 348 -21.87 10.56 2.32
CA LYS A 348 -20.42 10.36 2.38
C LYS A 348 -19.70 11.57 2.97
N ALA A 349 -20.06 12.79 2.54
CA ALA A 349 -19.50 14.03 3.07
C ALA A 349 -19.74 14.16 4.60
N LYS A 350 -20.96 13.83 5.06
CA LYS A 350 -21.30 13.80 6.49
C LYS A 350 -20.50 12.76 7.25
N GLY A 351 -20.28 11.57 6.68
CA GLY A 351 -19.46 10.52 7.28
C GLY A 351 -17.99 10.91 7.46
N ILE A 352 -17.49 11.90 6.70
CA ILE A 352 -16.14 12.46 6.84
C ILE A 352 -16.11 13.66 7.82
N GLY A 353 -17.27 14.21 8.19
CA GLY A 353 -17.38 15.28 9.18
C GLY A 353 -18.03 16.57 8.67
N ALA A 354 -18.46 16.65 7.40
CA ALA A 354 -19.19 17.81 6.92
C ALA A 354 -20.62 17.86 7.50
N LYS A 355 -21.12 19.07 7.76
CA LYS A 355 -22.52 19.27 8.21
C LYS A 355 -23.54 19.03 7.09
N GLY A 356 -23.11 19.12 5.82
CA GLY A 356 -23.92 18.94 4.64
C GLY A 356 -23.13 19.21 3.35
N LEU A 357 -23.82 19.06 2.22
CA LEU A 357 -23.28 19.32 0.89
C LEU A 357 -24.23 20.23 0.12
N ALA A 358 -23.80 21.43 -0.22
CA ALA A 358 -24.51 22.30 -1.14
C ALA A 358 -24.12 21.94 -2.58
N PHE A 359 -25.02 22.15 -3.53
CA PHE A 359 -24.74 21.79 -4.91
C PHE A 359 -25.49 22.69 -5.91
N VAL A 360 -24.93 22.76 -7.13
CA VAL A 360 -25.63 23.24 -8.33
C VAL A 360 -25.54 22.13 -9.38
N ARG A 361 -26.67 21.70 -9.92
CA ARG A 361 -26.76 20.74 -11.02
C ARG A 361 -27.37 21.41 -12.24
N TRP A 362 -26.62 21.55 -13.31
CA TRP A 362 -27.08 22.23 -14.53
C TRP A 362 -27.38 21.23 -15.64
N HIS A 363 -28.48 20.50 -15.51
CA HIS A 363 -28.93 19.51 -16.50
C HIS A 363 -29.88 20.11 -17.53
N ASP A 364 -30.89 20.86 -17.05
CA ASP A 364 -31.96 21.42 -17.85
C ASP A 364 -31.63 22.85 -18.33
N GLU A 365 -32.63 23.58 -18.80
CA GLU A 365 -32.47 24.97 -19.27
C GLU A 365 -31.95 25.92 -18.17
N LYS A 366 -32.34 25.64 -16.93
CA LYS A 366 -31.89 26.42 -15.75
C LYS A 366 -31.14 25.53 -14.77
N PRO A 367 -30.07 26.04 -14.13
CA PRO A 367 -29.36 25.33 -13.10
C PRO A 367 -30.25 25.10 -11.86
N ASN A 368 -30.25 23.88 -11.34
CA ASN A 368 -30.88 23.52 -10.07
C ASN A 368 -29.89 23.76 -8.94
N CYS A 369 -30.09 24.82 -8.15
CA CYS A 369 -29.22 25.21 -7.04
C CYS A 369 -29.93 24.89 -5.70
N SER A 370 -29.27 24.14 -4.82
CA SER A 370 -29.81 23.72 -3.51
C SER A 370 -30.00 24.87 -2.53
N PHE A 371 -29.37 26.01 -2.76
CA PHE A 371 -29.43 27.22 -1.91
C PHE A 371 -29.93 28.46 -2.67
N ALA A 372 -30.57 28.28 -3.81
CA ALA A 372 -31.06 29.38 -4.68
C ALA A 372 -31.89 30.45 -3.96
N LYS A 373 -32.72 30.05 -2.99
CA LYS A 373 -33.59 30.95 -2.23
C LYS A 373 -32.84 31.99 -1.36
N PHE A 374 -31.54 31.78 -1.14
CA PHE A 374 -30.71 32.68 -0.34
C PHE A 374 -29.82 33.56 -1.19
N LEU A 375 -29.83 33.39 -2.53
CA LEU A 375 -28.98 34.14 -3.44
C LEU A 375 -29.67 35.43 -3.89
N PRO A 376 -28.99 36.58 -3.84
CA PRO A 376 -29.40 37.79 -4.54
C PRO A 376 -29.50 37.55 -6.06
N GLU A 377 -30.25 38.39 -6.75
CA GLU A 377 -30.35 38.35 -8.21
C GLU A 377 -28.98 38.48 -8.87
N GLY A 378 -28.70 37.63 -9.86
CA GLY A 378 -27.41 37.57 -10.58
C GLY A 378 -26.25 36.86 -9.83
N LYS A 379 -26.38 36.60 -8.53
CA LYS A 379 -25.29 36.00 -7.74
C LYS A 379 -24.98 34.56 -8.16
N LEU A 380 -25.97 33.79 -8.59
CA LEU A 380 -25.74 32.43 -9.11
C LEU A 380 -24.88 32.46 -10.38
N ASP A 381 -25.16 33.40 -11.29
CA ASP A 381 -24.40 33.55 -12.53
C ASP A 381 -22.94 33.98 -12.25
N GLU A 382 -22.73 34.83 -11.25
CA GLU A 382 -21.38 35.20 -10.78
C GLU A 382 -20.62 33.96 -10.26
N ILE A 383 -21.24 33.13 -9.41
CA ILE A 383 -20.66 31.90 -8.88
C ILE A 383 -20.31 30.93 -10.03
N LEU A 384 -21.27 30.68 -10.93
CA LEU A 384 -21.06 29.77 -12.06
C LEU A 384 -19.98 30.26 -13.02
N SER A 385 -19.92 31.56 -13.29
CA SER A 385 -18.89 32.19 -14.12
C SER A 385 -17.50 32.05 -13.48
N HIS A 386 -17.36 32.29 -12.18
CA HIS A 386 -16.11 32.15 -11.46
C HIS A 386 -15.60 30.71 -11.52
N LEU A 387 -16.50 29.73 -11.33
CA LEU A 387 -16.19 28.32 -11.38
C LEU A 387 -15.99 27.77 -12.82
N GLY A 388 -16.23 28.58 -13.85
CA GLY A 388 -16.26 28.12 -15.23
C GLY A 388 -17.27 26.99 -15.47
N CYS A 389 -18.40 27.02 -14.73
CA CYS A 389 -19.44 26.00 -14.82
C CYS A 389 -20.38 26.26 -15.99
N GLU A 390 -20.68 25.22 -16.75
CA GLU A 390 -21.50 25.23 -17.96
C GLU A 390 -22.67 24.25 -17.87
N LYS A 391 -23.62 24.36 -18.83
CA LYS A 391 -24.70 23.38 -18.95
C LYS A 391 -24.14 21.97 -19.15
N GLY A 392 -24.58 21.03 -18.34
CA GLY A 392 -24.05 19.66 -18.27
C GLY A 392 -23.21 19.39 -17.02
N ASP A 393 -22.76 20.43 -16.31
CA ASP A 393 -21.88 20.32 -15.15
C ASP A 393 -22.65 20.13 -13.83
N VAL A 394 -21.91 19.66 -12.82
CA VAL A 394 -22.36 19.62 -11.41
C VAL A 394 -21.29 20.25 -10.52
N VAL A 395 -21.72 21.20 -9.71
CA VAL A 395 -20.88 21.83 -8.68
C VAL A 395 -21.25 21.23 -7.33
N LEU A 396 -20.24 20.80 -6.57
CA LEU A 396 -20.37 20.35 -5.18
C LEU A 396 -19.64 21.34 -4.28
N ILE A 397 -20.29 21.81 -3.23
CA ILE A 397 -19.80 22.89 -2.36
C ILE A 397 -19.84 22.44 -0.91
N VAL A 398 -18.73 22.63 -0.20
CA VAL A 398 -18.61 22.41 1.24
C VAL A 398 -18.20 23.73 1.91
N ALA A 399 -18.78 24.02 3.06
CA ALA A 399 -18.50 25.19 3.86
C ALA A 399 -18.33 24.79 5.33
N ASP A 400 -17.13 24.89 5.84
CA ASP A 400 -16.77 24.62 7.24
C ASP A 400 -15.33 25.13 7.51
N LYS A 401 -14.76 24.79 8.68
CA LYS A 401 -13.31 24.97 8.93
C LYS A 401 -12.50 24.21 7.87
N ASN A 402 -11.34 24.74 7.47
CA ASN A 402 -10.49 24.15 6.43
C ASN A 402 -10.13 22.69 6.70
N LYS A 403 -9.92 22.30 7.98
CA LYS A 403 -9.67 20.91 8.39
C LYS A 403 -10.81 19.93 8.04
N VAL A 404 -12.00 20.43 7.76
CA VAL A 404 -13.18 19.66 7.31
C VAL A 404 -13.41 19.85 5.81
N THR A 405 -13.47 21.11 5.36
CA THR A 405 -13.81 21.46 3.98
C THR A 405 -12.88 20.82 2.97
N LEU A 406 -11.56 20.91 3.18
CA LEU A 406 -10.58 20.43 2.22
C LEU A 406 -10.58 18.90 2.09
N PRO A 407 -10.44 18.10 3.17
CA PRO A 407 -10.46 16.64 3.06
C PRO A 407 -11.78 16.08 2.54
N VAL A 408 -12.92 16.69 2.89
CA VAL A 408 -14.24 16.27 2.38
C VAL A 408 -14.29 16.43 0.87
N LEU A 409 -13.91 17.60 0.34
CA LEU A 409 -13.91 17.83 -1.11
C LEU A 409 -12.88 16.96 -1.82
N GLY A 410 -11.71 16.73 -1.23
CA GLY A 410 -10.70 15.80 -1.74
C GLY A 410 -11.24 14.37 -1.89
N ALA A 411 -11.96 13.88 -0.89
CA ALA A 411 -12.62 12.57 -0.94
C ALA A 411 -13.76 12.52 -1.98
N LEU A 412 -14.58 13.57 -2.05
CA LEU A 412 -15.64 13.66 -3.06
C LEU A 412 -15.08 13.75 -4.47
N ARG A 413 -13.97 14.46 -4.67
CA ARG A 413 -13.23 14.55 -5.93
C ARG A 413 -12.88 13.16 -6.48
N LEU A 414 -12.30 12.30 -5.64
CA LEU A 414 -11.96 10.92 -6.01
C LEU A 414 -13.20 10.06 -6.29
N GLU A 415 -14.25 10.18 -5.48
CA GLU A 415 -15.48 9.43 -5.66
C GLU A 415 -16.18 9.80 -6.98
N VAL A 416 -16.25 11.10 -7.28
CA VAL A 416 -16.82 11.61 -8.53
C VAL A 416 -15.99 11.17 -9.73
N ALA A 417 -14.67 11.25 -9.64
CA ALA A 417 -13.77 10.80 -10.71
C ALA A 417 -13.94 9.32 -11.05
N LYS A 418 -14.11 8.46 -10.03
CA LYS A 418 -14.41 7.02 -10.22
C LYS A 418 -15.76 6.81 -10.91
N LYS A 419 -16.82 7.54 -10.48
CA LYS A 419 -18.16 7.43 -11.08
C LYS A 419 -18.21 7.88 -12.54
N LEU A 420 -17.37 8.82 -12.91
CA LEU A 420 -17.28 9.40 -14.25
C LEU A 420 -16.19 8.75 -15.13
N ASP A 421 -15.51 7.72 -14.63
CA ASP A 421 -14.41 7.03 -15.32
C ASP A 421 -13.29 8.00 -15.81
N LEU A 422 -12.94 8.99 -14.98
CA LEU A 422 -11.94 10.02 -15.31
C LEU A 422 -10.51 9.57 -15.01
N ILE A 423 -10.32 8.46 -14.32
CA ILE A 423 -9.01 8.00 -13.88
C ILE A 423 -8.42 7.08 -14.94
N PRO A 424 -7.40 7.52 -15.71
CA PRO A 424 -6.84 6.71 -16.78
C PRO A 424 -6.11 5.48 -16.23
N ALA A 425 -6.42 4.30 -16.78
CA ALA A 425 -5.69 3.08 -16.48
C ALA A 425 -4.27 3.11 -17.06
N GLY A 426 -3.33 2.40 -16.44
CA GLY A 426 -1.95 2.27 -16.92
C GLY A 426 -1.09 3.53 -16.86
N LYS A 427 -1.60 4.63 -16.33
CA LYS A 427 -0.85 5.87 -16.15
C LYS A 427 -0.29 5.98 -14.74
N PHE A 428 0.99 6.32 -14.63
CA PHE A 428 1.70 6.51 -13.37
C PHE A 428 2.13 7.98 -13.24
N ASN A 429 1.47 8.74 -12.37
CA ASN A 429 1.81 10.12 -12.06
C ASN A 429 2.45 10.18 -10.67
N PHE A 430 3.75 10.42 -10.66
CA PHE A 430 4.51 10.67 -9.42
C PHE A 430 4.48 12.16 -9.06
N LEU A 431 4.57 12.43 -7.76
CA LEU A 431 4.58 13.77 -7.20
C LEU A 431 5.30 13.75 -5.84
N TRP A 432 6.18 14.71 -5.59
CA TRP A 432 6.68 14.99 -4.27
C TRP A 432 5.78 16.01 -3.57
N ILE A 433 5.38 15.69 -2.34
CA ILE A 433 4.79 16.66 -1.41
C ILE A 433 5.88 17.03 -0.41
N THR A 434 6.07 18.33 -0.18
CA THR A 434 7.16 18.89 0.63
C THR A 434 6.64 19.95 1.59
N GLN A 435 7.48 20.40 2.51
CA GLN A 435 7.16 21.49 3.46
C GLN A 435 5.90 21.21 4.28
N PHE A 436 5.83 20.03 4.86
CA PHE A 436 4.75 19.69 5.78
C PHE A 436 4.78 20.59 7.02
N PRO A 437 3.62 20.89 7.65
CA PRO A 437 3.61 21.42 9.01
C PRO A 437 4.42 20.51 9.92
N PHE A 438 5.21 21.08 10.81
CA PHE A 438 5.95 20.29 11.79
C PHE A 438 5.03 19.79 12.89
N PHE A 439 4.15 20.65 13.38
CA PHE A 439 3.23 20.40 14.45
C PHE A 439 1.78 20.35 13.98
N GLU A 440 0.99 19.49 14.60
CA GLU A 440 -0.47 19.46 14.51
C GLU A 440 -1.08 19.63 15.90
N TRP A 441 -2.04 20.54 16.03
CA TRP A 441 -2.73 20.74 17.30
C TRP A 441 -3.78 19.65 17.54
N ASN A 442 -3.60 18.91 18.62
CA ASN A 442 -4.52 17.88 19.07
C ASN A 442 -5.57 18.48 20.00
N GLU A 443 -6.83 18.57 19.55
CA GLU A 443 -7.92 19.15 20.33
C GLU A 443 -8.30 18.28 21.55
N ASP A 444 -8.08 16.97 21.50
CA ASP A 444 -8.45 16.04 22.58
C ASP A 444 -7.44 16.09 23.72
N THR A 445 -6.17 16.12 23.40
CA THR A 445 -5.08 16.14 24.39
C THR A 445 -4.66 17.54 24.78
N GLN A 446 -5.07 18.58 24.03
CA GLN A 446 -4.67 19.98 24.18
C GLN A 446 -3.15 20.18 24.12
N HIS A 447 -2.47 19.37 23.28
CA HIS A 447 -1.03 19.44 23.02
C HIS A 447 -0.71 19.47 21.53
N TRP A 448 0.50 19.86 21.21
CA TRP A 448 1.07 19.73 19.88
C TRP A 448 1.61 18.32 19.68
N ASP A 449 1.19 17.66 18.60
CA ASP A 449 1.75 16.40 18.13
C ASP A 449 2.68 16.67 16.93
N ALA A 450 3.70 15.84 16.73
CA ALA A 450 4.51 15.89 15.53
C ALA A 450 3.71 15.30 14.35
N MET A 451 3.64 16.00 13.23
CA MET A 451 2.90 15.52 12.07
C MET A 451 3.55 14.29 11.40
N HIS A 452 4.89 14.20 11.48
CA HIS A 452 5.65 13.04 11.03
C HIS A 452 6.20 12.28 12.24
N HIS A 453 7.44 12.60 12.63
CA HIS A 453 8.09 12.02 13.81
C HIS A 453 9.00 13.06 14.49
N PRO A 454 9.32 12.90 15.77
CA PRO A 454 10.02 13.92 16.55
C PRO A 454 11.48 14.15 16.18
N PHE A 455 12.04 13.34 15.28
CA PHE A 455 13.43 13.45 14.80
C PHE A 455 13.56 14.28 13.53
N THR A 456 12.47 14.79 12.99
CA THR A 456 12.45 15.60 11.76
C THR A 456 13.06 16.96 12.00
N MET A 457 13.92 17.43 11.08
CA MET A 457 14.50 18.78 11.12
C MET A 457 13.45 19.81 10.70
N PRO A 458 13.20 20.87 11.47
CA PRO A 458 12.46 22.04 11.01
C PRO A 458 13.18 22.73 9.84
N MET A 459 12.42 23.48 9.01
CA MET A 459 13.03 24.39 8.04
C MET A 459 13.84 25.43 8.77
N ASP A 460 15.03 25.79 8.26
CA ASP A 460 15.99 26.67 8.94
C ASP A 460 15.38 28.06 9.27
N GLU A 461 14.56 28.58 8.36
CA GLU A 461 13.83 29.85 8.54
C GLU A 461 12.72 29.77 9.61
N CYS A 462 12.32 28.57 10.03
CA CYS A 462 11.27 28.35 11.02
C CYS A 462 11.81 28.22 12.45
N LEU A 463 13.10 28.00 12.64
CA LEU A 463 13.71 27.83 13.97
C LEU A 463 13.36 28.94 14.98
N PRO A 464 13.27 30.25 14.60
CA PRO A 464 12.87 31.30 15.54
C PRO A 464 11.41 31.19 16.05
N TYR A 465 10.57 30.41 15.39
CA TYR A 465 9.14 30.27 15.73
C TYR A 465 8.83 29.08 16.63
N LEU A 466 9.80 28.22 16.91
CA LEU A 466 9.58 26.99 17.70
C LEU A 466 8.92 27.27 19.07
N ASP A 467 9.36 28.33 19.77
CA ASP A 467 8.85 28.69 21.08
C ASP A 467 7.69 29.71 21.01
N SER A 468 7.61 30.50 19.93
CA SER A 468 6.68 31.64 19.85
C SER A 468 5.42 31.36 19.07
N ASP A 469 5.50 30.54 18.01
CA ASP A 469 4.37 30.23 17.12
C ASP A 469 4.56 28.86 16.44
N PRO A 470 4.38 27.75 17.17
CA PRO A 470 4.55 26.39 16.63
C PRO A 470 3.74 26.11 15.35
N ALA A 471 2.57 26.76 15.19
CA ALA A 471 1.71 26.61 14.02
C ALA A 471 2.38 27.04 12.68
N ARG A 472 3.42 27.88 12.75
CA ARG A 472 4.17 28.36 11.58
C ARG A 472 5.37 27.48 11.22
N VAL A 473 5.71 26.53 12.07
CA VAL A 473 6.89 25.70 11.85
C VAL A 473 6.59 24.66 10.79
N THR A 474 7.36 24.70 9.69
CA THR A 474 7.35 23.67 8.65
C THR A 474 8.58 22.79 8.76
N ALA A 475 8.45 21.57 8.28
CA ALA A 475 9.47 20.52 8.39
C ALA A 475 10.23 20.31 7.07
N LYS A 476 11.50 19.92 7.16
CA LYS A 476 12.26 19.32 6.04
C LYS A 476 11.80 17.88 5.81
N ALA A 477 10.48 17.71 5.62
CA ALA A 477 9.81 16.44 5.38
C ALA A 477 9.25 16.40 3.96
N PHE A 478 9.20 15.19 3.39
CA PHE A 478 8.76 14.96 2.02
C PHE A 478 8.15 13.58 1.85
N ASP A 479 7.04 13.51 1.11
CA ASP A 479 6.35 12.27 0.76
C ASP A 479 6.35 12.06 -0.75
N LEU A 480 6.66 10.85 -1.19
CA LEU A 480 6.48 10.44 -2.58
C LEU A 480 5.09 9.89 -2.78
N VAL A 481 4.33 10.54 -3.62
CA VAL A 481 2.96 10.15 -3.97
C VAL A 481 2.92 9.57 -5.38
N LEU A 482 2.22 8.46 -5.55
CA LEU A 482 1.92 7.86 -6.84
C LEU A 482 0.42 7.61 -6.96
N ASN A 483 -0.23 8.25 -7.94
CA ASN A 483 -1.63 8.00 -8.26
C ASN A 483 -2.58 8.13 -7.05
N GLY A 484 -2.35 9.11 -6.19
CA GLY A 484 -3.18 9.32 -5.00
C GLY A 484 -2.82 8.42 -3.81
N THR A 485 -1.70 7.70 -3.89
CA THR A 485 -1.20 6.83 -2.83
C THR A 485 0.16 7.33 -2.35
N GLU A 486 0.33 7.57 -1.06
CA GLU A 486 1.62 7.81 -0.42
C GLU A 486 2.44 6.52 -0.45
N LEU A 487 3.53 6.53 -1.23
CA LEU A 487 4.44 5.39 -1.33
C LEU A 487 5.55 5.44 -0.29
N SER A 488 6.06 6.64 0.00
CA SER A 488 7.11 6.83 0.98
C SER A 488 6.94 8.12 1.74
N SER A 489 7.46 8.14 2.95
CA SER A 489 7.64 9.33 3.77
C SER A 489 9.08 9.40 4.24
N GLY A 490 9.64 10.60 4.27
CA GLY A 490 11.02 10.86 4.67
C GLY A 490 11.26 12.26 5.18
N SER A 491 12.44 12.47 5.76
CA SER A 491 12.86 13.79 6.22
C SER A 491 14.39 13.90 6.38
N ILE A 492 14.88 15.10 6.53
CA ILE A 492 16.17 15.39 7.14
C ILE A 492 16.00 15.28 8.66
N ARG A 493 17.04 14.78 9.36
CA ARG A 493 17.00 14.53 10.80
C ARG A 493 17.65 15.66 11.58
N ILE A 494 17.15 15.87 12.79
CA ILE A 494 17.86 16.70 13.77
C ILE A 494 19.12 15.95 14.18
N THR A 495 20.25 16.63 14.19
CA THR A 495 21.55 16.10 14.62
C THR A 495 22.15 16.90 15.79
N ASP A 496 21.56 18.06 16.09
CA ASP A 496 21.89 18.87 17.25
C ASP A 496 21.08 18.40 18.45
N TYR A 497 21.78 18.00 19.54
CA TYR A 497 21.13 17.43 20.73
C TYR A 497 20.28 18.45 21.48
N GLU A 498 20.69 19.75 21.54
CA GLU A 498 19.92 20.79 22.23
C GLU A 498 18.61 21.07 21.48
N LEU A 499 18.67 21.09 20.16
CA LEU A 499 17.48 21.25 19.31
C LEU A 499 16.56 20.02 19.46
N GLN A 500 17.12 18.79 19.52
CA GLN A 500 16.32 17.58 19.67
C GLN A 500 15.59 17.54 21.03
N GLU A 501 16.24 17.95 22.10
CA GLU A 501 15.61 18.07 23.42
C GLU A 501 14.47 19.09 23.42
N LYS A 502 14.70 20.27 22.83
CA LYS A 502 13.65 21.29 22.65
C LYS A 502 12.45 20.76 21.88
N MET A 503 12.68 19.97 20.82
CA MET A 503 11.60 19.40 20.05
C MET A 503 10.79 18.39 20.86
N PHE A 504 11.43 17.54 21.67
CA PHE A 504 10.74 16.63 22.58
C PHE A 504 9.91 17.38 23.63
N GLN A 505 10.45 18.46 24.20
CA GLN A 505 9.75 19.30 25.18
C GLN A 505 8.53 20.00 24.55
N ALA A 506 8.66 20.51 23.31
CA ALA A 506 7.55 21.10 22.55
C ALA A 506 6.41 20.12 22.30
N LEU A 507 6.72 18.81 22.22
CA LEU A 507 5.75 17.71 22.13
C LEU A 507 5.23 17.24 23.51
N GLY A 508 5.53 17.96 24.59
CA GLY A 508 5.04 17.67 25.93
C GLY A 508 5.74 16.52 26.64
N LEU A 509 6.92 16.08 26.18
CA LEU A 509 7.73 15.10 26.89
C LEU A 509 8.53 15.77 28.00
N THR A 510 8.52 15.17 29.22
CA THR A 510 9.38 15.60 30.31
C THR A 510 10.80 15.05 30.14
N ASP A 511 11.79 15.68 30.78
CA ASP A 511 13.19 15.27 30.69
C ASP A 511 13.38 13.80 31.12
N GLU A 512 12.65 13.33 32.15
CA GLU A 512 12.69 11.93 32.58
C GLU A 512 12.14 10.98 31.49
N LYS A 513 11.09 11.39 30.77
CA LYS A 513 10.53 10.60 29.69
C LYS A 513 11.44 10.59 28.46
N ILE A 514 12.09 11.72 28.17
CA ILE A 514 13.07 11.84 27.09
C ILE A 514 14.23 10.89 27.37
N GLU A 515 14.84 10.99 28.56
CA GLU A 515 15.93 10.11 28.98
C GLU A 515 15.52 8.63 28.95
N ALA A 516 14.35 8.31 29.50
CA ALA A 516 13.86 6.94 29.55
C ALA A 516 13.61 6.33 28.18
N LYS A 517 13.15 7.08 27.19
CA LYS A 517 12.77 6.57 25.86
C LYS A 517 13.86 6.76 24.81
N PHE A 518 14.50 7.92 24.78
CA PHE A 518 15.36 8.39 23.69
C PHE A 518 16.76 8.79 24.15
N GLY A 519 17.08 8.70 25.46
CA GLY A 519 18.35 9.15 26.03
C GLY A 519 19.56 8.57 25.30
N PHE A 520 19.52 7.30 24.93
CA PHE A 520 20.62 6.66 24.17
C PHE A 520 20.82 7.23 22.76
N LEU A 521 19.80 7.81 22.11
CA LEU A 521 19.92 8.49 20.82
C LEU A 521 20.48 9.90 21.01
N VAL A 522 19.95 10.65 21.98
CA VAL A 522 20.45 11.99 22.33
C VAL A 522 21.92 11.91 22.77
N GLU A 523 22.27 10.92 23.59
CA GLU A 523 23.65 10.67 23.99
C GLU A 523 24.55 10.39 22.78
N ALA A 524 24.10 9.62 21.79
CA ALA A 524 24.89 9.34 20.59
C ALA A 524 25.22 10.62 19.82
N TYR A 525 24.36 11.63 19.81
CA TYR A 525 24.62 12.90 19.13
C TYR A 525 25.76 13.71 19.76
N HIS A 526 26.01 13.55 21.06
CA HIS A 526 27.17 14.17 21.73
C HIS A 526 28.52 13.69 21.19
N TYR A 527 28.55 12.50 20.56
CA TYR A 527 29.77 11.95 19.95
C TYR A 527 29.96 12.32 18.48
N GLY A 528 29.09 13.15 17.93
CA GLY A 528 29.15 13.66 16.57
C GLY A 528 28.25 12.90 15.60
N ALA A 529 27.18 13.53 15.18
CA ALA A 529 26.27 13.02 14.16
C ALA A 529 26.46 13.79 12.87
N PRO A 530 26.74 13.13 11.72
CA PRO A 530 26.74 13.83 10.43
C PRO A 530 25.34 14.32 10.09
N PRO A 531 25.17 15.42 9.31
CA PRO A 531 23.88 15.72 8.74
C PRO A 531 23.39 14.52 7.93
N HIS A 532 22.17 14.06 8.18
CA HIS A 532 21.64 12.87 7.54
C HIS A 532 20.13 12.94 7.34
N GLY A 533 19.64 12.10 6.46
CA GLY A 533 18.23 11.96 6.18
C GLY A 533 17.94 10.71 5.37
N GLY A 534 16.68 10.37 5.27
CA GLY A 534 16.24 9.18 4.57
C GLY A 534 14.74 9.06 4.50
N LEU A 535 14.29 7.94 3.99
CA LEU A 535 12.87 7.62 3.85
C LEU A 535 12.61 6.12 3.92
N GLY A 536 11.34 5.77 4.08
CA GLY A 536 10.87 4.40 3.97
C GLY A 536 9.83 4.28 2.86
N ILE A 537 10.06 3.42 1.87
CA ILE A 537 9.12 3.13 0.79
C ILE A 537 8.34 1.88 1.14
N GLY A 538 7.02 1.96 1.24
CA GLY A 538 6.15 0.80 1.47
C GLY A 538 6.20 -0.18 0.30
N LEU A 539 6.94 -1.29 0.44
CA LEU A 539 7.10 -2.29 -0.63
C LEU A 539 5.76 -2.92 -1.04
N ASP A 540 4.86 -3.12 -0.08
CA ASP A 540 3.54 -3.70 -0.34
C ASP A 540 2.67 -2.75 -1.17
N ARG A 541 2.62 -1.46 -0.79
CA ARG A 541 1.92 -0.41 -1.55
C ARG A 541 2.53 -0.19 -2.93
N LEU A 542 3.86 -0.09 -3.02
CA LEU A 542 4.56 0.05 -4.29
C LEU A 542 4.20 -1.10 -5.23
N THR A 543 4.23 -2.34 -4.74
CA THR A 543 3.84 -3.51 -5.53
C THR A 543 2.38 -3.43 -5.95
N MET A 544 1.47 -3.10 -5.03
CA MET A 544 0.04 -2.98 -5.31
C MET A 544 -0.24 -1.94 -6.41
N VAL A 545 0.36 -0.76 -6.32
CA VAL A 545 0.12 0.32 -7.31
C VAL A 545 0.77 0.00 -8.64
N MET A 546 1.99 -0.56 -8.67
CA MET A 546 2.66 -0.96 -9.92
C MET A 546 1.88 -2.03 -10.67
N LEU A 547 1.24 -2.96 -9.98
CA LEU A 547 0.43 -4.04 -10.56
C LEU A 547 -1.04 -3.67 -10.72
N GLN A 548 -1.45 -2.48 -10.29
CA GLN A 548 -2.86 -2.03 -10.29
C GLN A 548 -3.78 -3.04 -9.56
N ALA A 549 -3.25 -3.69 -8.51
CA ALA A 549 -4.02 -4.61 -7.69
C ALA A 549 -5.01 -3.85 -6.79
N GLU A 550 -6.15 -4.46 -6.50
CA GLU A 550 -7.23 -3.81 -5.75
C GLU A 550 -6.95 -3.70 -4.25
N SER A 551 -6.13 -4.63 -3.72
CA SER A 551 -5.85 -4.74 -2.29
C SER A 551 -4.41 -5.16 -2.02
N LEU A 552 -3.87 -4.73 -0.88
CA LEU A 552 -2.59 -5.24 -0.36
C LEU A 552 -2.60 -6.76 -0.17
N ARG A 553 -3.77 -7.36 0.09
CA ARG A 553 -3.92 -8.82 0.24
C ARG A 553 -3.59 -9.60 -1.03
N ASP A 554 -3.62 -8.94 -2.20
CA ASP A 554 -3.26 -9.57 -3.46
C ASP A 554 -1.74 -9.67 -3.69
N VAL A 555 -0.96 -8.85 -2.98
CA VAL A 555 0.50 -8.74 -3.13
C VAL A 555 1.29 -9.23 -1.92
N VAL A 556 0.58 -9.72 -0.89
CA VAL A 556 1.15 -10.33 0.32
C VAL A 556 0.76 -11.80 0.38
N ALA A 557 1.73 -12.68 0.68
CA ALA A 557 1.48 -14.13 0.66
C ALA A 557 0.41 -14.56 1.68
N PHE A 558 0.55 -14.13 2.93
CA PHE A 558 -0.34 -14.47 4.05
C PHE A 558 -0.79 -13.19 4.77
N PRO A 559 -1.79 -12.48 4.22
CA PRO A 559 -2.27 -11.23 4.79
C PRO A 559 -3.24 -11.47 5.96
N LYS A 560 -3.41 -10.44 6.79
CA LYS A 560 -4.48 -10.38 7.79
C LYS A 560 -5.73 -9.72 7.23
N VAL A 561 -6.89 -10.09 7.77
CA VAL A 561 -8.19 -9.45 7.48
C VAL A 561 -8.40 -8.19 8.34
N GLN A 562 -9.53 -7.51 8.15
CA GLN A 562 -9.76 -6.19 8.75
C GLN A 562 -9.70 -6.16 10.29
N ASN A 563 -10.05 -7.25 10.96
CA ASN A 563 -9.97 -7.39 12.41
C ASN A 563 -8.58 -7.87 12.91
N ALA A 564 -7.53 -7.75 12.10
CA ALA A 564 -6.16 -8.17 12.36
C ALA A 564 -5.95 -9.69 12.53
N SER A 565 -6.96 -10.54 12.24
CA SER A 565 -6.79 -11.99 12.28
C SER A 565 -6.25 -12.56 10.96
N GLU A 566 -5.63 -13.72 11.02
CA GLU A 566 -5.21 -14.51 9.87
C GLU A 566 -6.03 -15.82 9.84
N LEU A 567 -6.86 -15.97 8.81
CA LEU A 567 -7.91 -17.00 8.77
C LEU A 567 -7.37 -18.42 8.55
N MET A 568 -6.18 -18.57 8.01
CA MET A 568 -5.60 -19.89 7.71
C MET A 568 -5.11 -20.58 8.98
N SER A 569 -4.38 -19.87 9.85
CA SER A 569 -3.84 -20.38 11.11
C SER A 569 -4.73 -20.08 12.32
N ALA A 570 -5.80 -19.27 12.10
CA ALA A 570 -6.65 -18.75 13.18
C ALA A 570 -5.86 -17.92 14.22
N CYS A 571 -4.90 -17.11 13.74
CA CYS A 571 -4.09 -16.20 14.56
C CYS A 571 -4.81 -14.83 14.63
N PRO A 572 -4.81 -14.13 15.82
CA PRO A 572 -4.25 -14.55 17.11
C PRO A 572 -5.06 -15.67 17.79
N SER A 573 -4.41 -16.41 18.65
CA SER A 573 -5.02 -17.50 19.40
C SER A 573 -4.62 -17.46 20.87
N ALA A 574 -5.40 -18.10 21.73
CA ALA A 574 -5.06 -18.28 23.13
C ALA A 574 -3.75 -19.08 23.27
N VAL A 575 -3.00 -18.78 24.32
CA VAL A 575 -1.80 -19.51 24.72
C VAL A 575 -2.09 -20.29 26.02
N ASP A 576 -1.33 -21.37 26.24
CA ASP A 576 -1.49 -22.18 27.44
C ASP A 576 -1.04 -21.46 28.72
N ALA A 577 -1.63 -21.86 29.86
CA ALA A 577 -1.37 -21.24 31.15
C ALA A 577 0.11 -21.40 31.59
N GLU A 578 0.76 -22.51 31.23
CA GLU A 578 2.16 -22.77 31.57
C GLU A 578 3.09 -21.73 30.89
N SER A 579 2.78 -21.39 29.64
CA SER A 579 3.51 -20.33 28.89
C SER A 579 3.33 -18.96 29.56
N LEU A 580 2.14 -18.63 30.04
CA LEU A 580 1.87 -17.38 30.75
C LEU A 580 2.58 -17.34 32.10
N ASP A 581 2.57 -18.42 32.88
CA ASP A 581 3.26 -18.54 34.15
C ASP A 581 4.77 -18.34 34.02
N VAL A 582 5.38 -18.94 32.98
CA VAL A 582 6.82 -18.76 32.68
C VAL A 582 7.17 -17.30 32.40
N LEU A 583 6.24 -16.55 31.83
CA LEU A 583 6.40 -15.13 31.52
C LEU A 583 6.04 -14.22 32.72
N GLY A 584 5.41 -14.77 33.77
CA GLY A 584 4.92 -14.01 34.94
C GLY A 584 3.79 -13.04 34.59
N ILE A 585 2.93 -13.40 33.64
CA ILE A 585 1.79 -12.59 33.18
C ILE A 585 0.49 -13.38 33.24
N GLN A 586 -0.64 -12.71 33.26
CA GLN A 586 -1.97 -13.33 33.21
C GLN A 586 -2.90 -12.54 32.30
N VAL A 587 -3.86 -13.23 31.70
CA VAL A 587 -4.98 -12.62 30.97
C VAL A 587 -6.02 -12.18 31.99
N THR A 588 -6.37 -10.90 32.00
CA THR A 588 -7.37 -10.32 32.92
C THR A 588 -8.74 -10.14 32.27
N HIS A 589 -8.79 -10.09 30.94
CA HIS A 589 -10.00 -9.99 30.14
C HIS A 589 -9.83 -10.84 28.88
N SER A 590 -10.84 -11.59 28.48
CA SER A 590 -10.89 -12.35 27.23
C SER A 590 -12.13 -11.98 26.42
N GLU A 591 -12.15 -12.26 25.12
CA GLU A 591 -13.33 -12.06 24.27
C GLU A 591 -14.51 -12.94 24.71
N ASP A 592 -14.24 -14.05 25.44
CA ASP A 592 -15.27 -14.93 25.97
C ASP A 592 -15.94 -14.34 27.24
N ASP A 593 -15.43 -13.22 27.77
CA ASP A 593 -15.97 -12.53 28.96
C ASP A 593 -16.96 -11.39 28.56
N GLU A 594 -17.12 -11.09 27.27
CA GLU A 594 -18.09 -10.13 26.69
C GLU A 594 -19.30 -10.87 26.07
#